data_675a92c9ab3ad423fd6e57e04b77a8db
#
_entry.id   675a92c9ab3ad423fd6e57e04b77a8db
#
_cell.length_a   1.000
_cell.length_b   1.000
_cell.length_c   1.000
_cell.angle_alpha   90.00
_cell.angle_beta   90.00
_cell.angle_gamma   90.00
#
_symmetry.space_group_name_H-M   'P 1'
#
loop_
_entity.id
_entity.type
_entity.pdbx_description
1 polymer ?
#
loop_
_entity_poly.entity_id
_entity_poly.type
_entity_poly.pdbx_seq_one_letter_code
_entity_poly.pdbx_strand_id
1 'polypeptide(L)'
;MRVTLRRGPRRTGASPQGRGICPEHPLPCGNPVWQAALMTARAADRARYDRATAHLDAPFALVDLEAFDANADDLVRRAGGKPVRVASKSVRCRALLERVLARDGFAGVMSFTLAESLWLARSGFDDVLLAYPSADRARYAELAGDPELAAAVTVMVDDPAQLDLIDASRAGGGEVVRVCLELDTSLRLLGGRVRIGARRSPLRSPAQVAEFARAVARRPGFRIVGIMAYEGHVAGVGDAVAGRPLRSRAVRLMQSAARRELAERRAAVVRAVRAVVPDLEYVNGGGTGSVQHTAAEDAVTEIAAGSGLYVPRLFDDYTSFSGRPAALFALPVVRRPGVGVVTVLGGGYPASGAPGADRLPAPYLPEGLRYDPQEGAGEVQTPLLGSPADDLLIGDTVWFRHAKAGELCERFDALHLLEGDAVTAAVPTYRGEGRTFL
;
A
#
# COMPACT_ATOMS: atom_id res chain seq x y z
N MET A 1 -8.66 22.14 -20.38
CA MET A 1 -9.31 21.52 -21.54
C MET A 1 -9.92 20.23 -21.02
N ARG A 2 -11.24 20.25 -20.74
CA ARG A 2 -11.96 19.12 -20.12
C ARG A 2 -12.25 18.06 -21.19
N VAL A 3 -11.78 16.83 -20.96
CA VAL A 3 -12.15 15.67 -21.80
C VAL A 3 -13.29 14.94 -21.10
N THR A 4 -14.49 15.14 -21.62
CA THR A 4 -15.70 14.42 -21.19
C THR A 4 -15.78 13.11 -21.98
N LEU A 5 -15.56 11.96 -21.36
CA LEU A 5 -15.74 10.65 -21.97
C LEU A 5 -17.23 10.27 -21.98
N ARG A 6 -17.84 10.27 -23.16
CA ARG A 6 -19.18 9.72 -23.41
C ARG A 6 -19.13 8.18 -23.43
N ARG A 7 -20.00 7.55 -22.65
CA ARG A 7 -20.24 6.10 -22.69
C ARG A 7 -20.93 5.70 -24.00
N GLY A 8 -20.32 4.77 -24.76
CA GLY A 8 -20.92 4.09 -25.89
C GLY A 8 -21.57 2.74 -25.51
N PRO A 9 -22.47 2.18 -26.33
CA PRO A 9 -23.35 1.08 -25.94
C PRO A 9 -22.66 -0.29 -25.96
N ARG A 10 -23.08 -1.15 -25.00
CA ARG A 10 -22.65 -2.54 -24.80
C ARG A 10 -22.92 -3.40 -26.05
N ARG A 11 -21.91 -4.10 -26.53
CA ARG A 11 -22.07 -5.24 -27.43
C ARG A 11 -21.94 -6.55 -26.64
N THR A 12 -22.98 -7.34 -26.68
CA THR A 12 -23.01 -8.75 -26.23
C THR A 12 -22.33 -9.61 -27.30
N GLY A 13 -21.30 -10.35 -26.92
CA GLY A 13 -20.61 -11.29 -27.81
C GLY A 13 -20.14 -12.51 -27.02
N ALA A 14 -20.52 -13.69 -27.49
CA ALA A 14 -20.42 -14.99 -26.89
C ALA A 14 -18.98 -15.47 -26.60
N SER A 15 -18.85 -16.21 -25.51
CA SER A 15 -17.69 -16.98 -25.02
C SER A 15 -17.26 -18.08 -25.99
N PRO A 16 -15.94 -18.37 -26.10
CA PRO A 16 -15.46 -19.71 -26.35
C PRO A 16 -14.82 -20.30 -25.10
N GLN A 17 -15.29 -21.49 -24.77
CA GLN A 17 -14.76 -22.36 -23.73
C GLN A 17 -13.27 -22.66 -23.97
N GLY A 18 -12.39 -22.12 -23.16
CA GLY A 18 -10.98 -22.45 -23.08
C GLY A 18 -10.71 -23.17 -21.76
N ARG A 19 -10.21 -24.39 -21.84
CA ARG A 19 -9.93 -25.32 -20.73
C ARG A 19 -9.05 -24.63 -19.67
N GLY A 20 -9.57 -24.62 -18.43
CA GLY A 20 -8.85 -24.14 -17.28
C GLY A 20 -7.60 -24.96 -17.00
N ILE A 21 -6.47 -24.30 -16.89
CA ILE A 21 -5.29 -24.80 -16.22
C ILE A 21 -5.32 -24.19 -14.82
N CYS A 22 -5.61 -25.01 -13.80
CA CYS A 22 -5.40 -24.64 -12.40
C CYS A 22 -3.90 -24.37 -12.19
N PRO A 23 -3.46 -23.28 -11.59
CA PRO A 23 -2.11 -23.18 -11.09
C PRO A 23 -2.01 -24.02 -9.83
N GLU A 24 -1.28 -25.10 -9.95
CA GLU A 24 -0.95 -26.03 -8.89
C GLU A 24 -0.22 -25.34 -7.73
N HIS A 25 -0.44 -25.86 -6.54
CA HIS A 25 0.18 -25.48 -5.27
C HIS A 25 1.69 -25.30 -5.36
N PRO A 26 2.29 -24.35 -4.60
CA PRO A 26 3.74 -24.24 -4.52
C PRO A 26 4.29 -25.51 -3.87
N LEU A 27 5.15 -26.19 -4.59
CA LEU A 27 5.95 -27.29 -4.08
C LEU A 27 6.87 -26.80 -2.95
N PRO A 28 7.27 -27.66 -2.00
CA PRO A 28 7.97 -27.25 -0.80
C PRO A 28 9.29 -26.54 -1.10
N CYS A 29 9.57 -25.44 -0.41
CA CYS A 29 10.85 -24.76 -0.40
C CYS A 29 11.99 -25.76 -0.10
N GLY A 30 12.83 -26.05 -1.11
CA GLY A 30 13.94 -26.99 -0.97
C GLY A 30 14.24 -27.82 -2.19
N ASN A 31 13.44 -27.77 -3.26
CA ASN A 31 13.75 -28.48 -4.49
C ASN A 31 14.86 -27.75 -5.26
N PRO A 32 16.04 -28.38 -5.48
CA PRO A 32 17.19 -27.77 -6.17
C PRO A 32 16.87 -27.31 -7.61
N VAL A 33 15.92 -27.95 -8.30
CA VAL A 33 15.48 -27.56 -9.64
C VAL A 33 14.75 -26.21 -9.60
N TRP A 34 13.92 -25.98 -8.60
CA TRP A 34 13.21 -24.70 -8.41
C TRP A 34 14.17 -23.57 -8.00
N GLN A 35 15.13 -23.87 -7.14
CA GLN A 35 16.16 -22.89 -6.77
C GLN A 35 16.99 -22.48 -7.99
N ALA A 36 17.42 -23.44 -8.80
CA ALA A 36 18.14 -23.15 -10.04
C ALA A 36 17.32 -22.34 -11.04
N ALA A 37 16.04 -22.66 -11.22
CA ALA A 37 15.14 -21.89 -12.09
C ALA A 37 14.94 -20.44 -11.59
N LEU A 38 14.77 -20.26 -10.28
CA LEU A 38 14.64 -18.93 -9.67
C LEU A 38 15.92 -18.10 -9.82
N MET A 39 17.08 -18.70 -9.59
CA MET A 39 18.39 -18.05 -9.79
C MET A 39 18.59 -17.64 -11.26
N THR A 40 18.21 -18.50 -12.20
CA THR A 40 18.29 -18.20 -13.64
C THR A 40 17.38 -17.02 -14.00
N ALA A 41 16.14 -17.00 -13.49
CA ALA A 41 15.21 -15.89 -13.71
C ALA A 41 15.74 -14.57 -13.14
N ARG A 42 16.29 -14.59 -11.92
CA ARG A 42 16.88 -13.40 -11.29
C ARG A 42 18.14 -12.90 -12.01
N ALA A 43 18.95 -13.79 -12.53
CA ALA A 43 20.10 -13.41 -13.36
C ALA A 43 19.66 -12.74 -14.67
N ALA A 44 18.59 -13.23 -15.30
CA ALA A 44 18.00 -12.62 -16.48
C ALA A 44 17.40 -11.24 -16.18
N ASP A 45 16.69 -11.09 -15.05
CA ASP A 45 16.18 -9.80 -14.58
C ASP A 45 17.31 -8.79 -14.35
N ARG A 46 18.40 -9.22 -13.68
CA ARG A 46 19.58 -8.36 -13.50
C ARG A 46 20.14 -7.86 -14.82
N ALA A 47 20.41 -8.79 -15.74
CA ALA A 47 20.96 -8.44 -17.07
C ALA A 47 20.02 -7.50 -17.84
N ARG A 48 18.71 -7.66 -17.70
CA ARG A 48 17.69 -6.77 -18.28
C ARG A 48 17.76 -5.38 -17.67
N TYR A 49 17.77 -5.28 -16.34
CA TYR A 49 17.83 -4.01 -15.63
C TYR A 49 19.15 -3.27 -15.91
N ASP A 50 20.29 -3.95 -15.83
CA ASP A 50 21.60 -3.35 -16.09
C ASP A 50 21.71 -2.81 -17.53
N ARG A 51 21.20 -3.54 -18.54
CA ARG A 51 21.18 -3.05 -19.94
C ARG A 51 20.25 -1.87 -20.12
N ALA A 52 19.03 -1.94 -19.58
CA ALA A 52 18.03 -0.89 -19.74
C ALA A 52 18.45 0.43 -19.08
N THR A 53 19.24 0.37 -18.03
CA THR A 53 19.67 1.53 -17.24
C THR A 53 21.15 1.90 -17.44
N ALA A 54 21.83 1.33 -18.41
CA ALA A 54 23.27 1.58 -18.66
C ALA A 54 23.64 3.05 -18.93
N HIS A 55 22.64 3.88 -19.23
CA HIS A 55 22.77 5.31 -19.48
C HIS A 55 22.48 6.18 -18.23
N LEU A 56 22.13 5.54 -17.09
CA LEU A 56 21.82 6.21 -15.84
C LEU A 56 22.95 6.06 -14.83
N ASP A 57 23.24 7.14 -14.14
CA ASP A 57 24.18 7.14 -13.01
C ASP A 57 23.42 6.83 -11.70
N ALA A 58 23.80 5.76 -11.01
CA ALA A 58 23.24 5.42 -9.70
C ALA A 58 23.77 6.39 -8.62
N PRO A 59 22.99 6.72 -7.58
CA PRO A 59 21.73 6.08 -7.14
C PRO A 59 20.48 6.53 -7.92
N PHE A 60 19.63 5.60 -8.31
CA PHE A 60 18.30 5.88 -8.88
C PHE A 60 17.26 4.80 -8.48
N ALA A 61 15.98 5.11 -8.64
CA ALA A 61 14.90 4.15 -8.42
C ALA A 61 14.23 3.76 -9.73
N LEU A 62 13.83 2.49 -9.85
CA LEU A 62 13.22 1.88 -11.03
C LEU A 62 11.87 1.26 -10.66
N VAL A 63 10.90 1.37 -11.57
CA VAL A 63 9.67 0.58 -11.53
C VAL A 63 9.56 -0.24 -12.81
N ASP A 64 9.56 -1.55 -12.65
CA ASP A 64 9.25 -2.51 -13.70
C ASP A 64 7.73 -2.51 -13.92
N LEU A 65 7.28 -1.93 -15.04
CA LEU A 65 5.85 -1.76 -15.33
C LEU A 65 5.13 -3.07 -15.58
N GLU A 66 5.82 -4.08 -16.14
CA GLU A 66 5.22 -5.41 -16.33
C GLU A 66 4.95 -6.10 -14.98
N ALA A 67 5.88 -5.98 -14.04
CA ALA A 67 5.69 -6.48 -12.69
C ALA A 67 4.60 -5.69 -11.94
N PHE A 68 4.60 -4.35 -12.09
CA PHE A 68 3.60 -3.46 -11.50
C PHE A 68 2.19 -3.80 -11.99
N ASP A 69 2.00 -3.96 -13.29
CA ASP A 69 0.72 -4.26 -13.91
C ASP A 69 0.23 -5.67 -13.54
N ALA A 70 1.12 -6.68 -13.53
CA ALA A 70 0.79 -8.02 -13.07
C ALA A 70 0.35 -8.05 -11.60
N ASN A 71 0.97 -7.23 -10.75
CA ASN A 71 0.57 -7.06 -9.36
C ASN A 71 -0.79 -6.37 -9.23
N ALA A 72 -1.09 -5.39 -10.09
CA ALA A 72 -2.39 -4.73 -10.17
C ALA A 72 -3.49 -5.74 -10.54
N ASP A 73 -3.26 -6.58 -11.54
CA ASP A 73 -4.19 -7.64 -11.94
C ASP A 73 -4.43 -8.67 -10.81
N ASP A 74 -3.38 -9.01 -10.05
CA ASP A 74 -3.53 -9.88 -8.88
C ASP A 74 -4.40 -9.24 -7.79
N LEU A 75 -4.24 -7.95 -7.52
CA LEU A 75 -5.08 -7.23 -6.56
C LEU A 75 -6.56 -7.27 -6.97
N VAL A 76 -6.88 -6.96 -8.23
CA VAL A 76 -8.25 -7.01 -8.78
C VAL A 76 -8.82 -8.42 -8.72
N ARG A 77 -8.04 -9.42 -9.13
CA ARG A 77 -8.45 -10.83 -9.07
C ARG A 77 -8.79 -11.25 -7.65
N ARG A 78 -7.95 -10.89 -6.66
CA ARG A 78 -8.18 -11.22 -5.24
C ARG A 78 -9.32 -10.43 -4.62
N ALA A 79 -9.63 -9.24 -5.14
CA ALA A 79 -10.76 -8.43 -4.69
C ALA A 79 -12.13 -8.99 -5.11
N GLY A 80 -12.16 -10.01 -6.01
CA GLY A 80 -13.38 -10.79 -6.29
C GLY A 80 -14.55 -9.95 -6.82
N GLY A 81 -14.27 -8.93 -7.64
CA GLY A 81 -15.28 -8.06 -8.23
C GLY A 81 -15.61 -6.80 -7.41
N LYS A 82 -15.04 -6.63 -6.21
CA LYS A 82 -15.12 -5.38 -5.45
C LYS A 82 -14.06 -4.41 -5.94
N PRO A 83 -14.35 -3.10 -6.05
CA PRO A 83 -13.35 -2.12 -6.46
C PRO A 83 -12.22 -2.03 -5.44
N VAL A 84 -11.01 -1.79 -5.93
CA VAL A 84 -9.82 -1.55 -5.13
C VAL A 84 -9.55 -0.05 -5.06
N ARG A 85 -9.65 0.53 -3.87
CA ARG A 85 -9.22 1.90 -3.58
C ARG A 85 -7.72 1.94 -3.34
N VAL A 86 -7.00 2.76 -4.11
CA VAL A 86 -5.53 2.78 -4.09
C VAL A 86 -5.01 3.60 -2.92
N ALA A 87 -4.22 2.98 -2.03
CA ALA A 87 -3.57 3.69 -0.95
C ALA A 87 -2.34 4.47 -1.47
N SER A 88 -2.49 5.79 -1.66
CA SER A 88 -1.47 6.70 -2.19
C SER A 88 -0.18 6.68 -1.38
N LYS A 89 -0.28 6.56 -0.05
CA LYS A 89 0.86 6.40 0.86
C LYS A 89 1.83 5.30 0.42
N SER A 90 1.33 4.29 -0.27
CA SER A 90 2.11 3.15 -0.72
C SER A 90 2.68 3.29 -2.13
N VAL A 91 2.30 4.34 -2.85
CA VAL A 91 2.73 4.61 -4.23
C VAL A 91 3.55 5.90 -4.32
N ARG A 92 3.02 7.00 -3.79
CA ARG A 92 3.66 8.33 -3.72
C ARG A 92 4.24 8.82 -5.05
N CYS A 93 3.50 8.55 -6.13
CA CYS A 93 3.81 8.98 -7.50
C CYS A 93 2.47 9.12 -8.25
N ARG A 94 2.13 10.34 -8.70
CA ARG A 94 0.84 10.61 -9.37
C ARG A 94 0.69 9.82 -10.67
N ALA A 95 1.71 9.79 -11.48
CA ALA A 95 1.67 9.07 -12.76
C ALA A 95 1.34 7.57 -12.57
N LEU A 96 1.82 6.95 -11.50
CA LEU A 96 1.50 5.55 -11.19
C LEU A 96 0.13 5.40 -10.53
N LEU A 97 -0.37 6.40 -9.79
CA LEU A 97 -1.77 6.43 -9.32
C LEU A 97 -2.73 6.54 -10.51
N GLU A 98 -2.45 7.44 -11.45
CA GLU A 98 -3.22 7.61 -12.69
C GLU A 98 -3.22 6.32 -13.52
N ARG A 99 -2.03 5.70 -13.71
CA ARG A 99 -1.89 4.42 -14.44
C ARG A 99 -2.77 3.32 -13.86
N VAL A 100 -2.77 3.16 -12.55
CA VAL A 100 -3.54 2.07 -11.92
C VAL A 100 -5.03 2.37 -11.88
N LEU A 101 -5.44 3.63 -11.70
CA LEU A 101 -6.85 4.05 -11.71
C LEU A 101 -7.48 3.99 -13.12
N ALA A 102 -6.68 4.04 -14.18
CA ALA A 102 -7.16 3.82 -15.54
C ALA A 102 -7.50 2.35 -15.83
N ARG A 103 -7.19 1.42 -14.91
CA ARG A 103 -7.47 -0.01 -15.07
C ARG A 103 -8.83 -0.37 -14.46
N ASP A 104 -9.54 -1.26 -15.12
CA ASP A 104 -10.79 -1.82 -14.58
C ASP A 104 -10.54 -2.50 -13.22
N GLY A 105 -11.45 -2.30 -12.28
CA GLY A 105 -11.39 -2.87 -10.93
C GLY A 105 -10.72 -1.97 -9.89
N PHE A 106 -10.15 -0.82 -10.29
CA PHE A 106 -9.69 0.20 -9.37
C PHE A 106 -10.65 1.40 -9.35
N ALA A 107 -10.89 1.97 -8.16
CA ALA A 107 -11.71 3.15 -8.00
C ALA A 107 -11.32 3.95 -6.76
N GLY A 108 -11.07 5.25 -6.92
CA GLY A 108 -10.74 6.17 -5.85
C GLY A 108 -9.35 6.01 -5.24
N VAL A 109 -8.93 7.01 -4.50
CA VAL A 109 -7.64 7.07 -3.82
C VAL A 109 -7.86 7.14 -2.31
N MET A 110 -7.01 6.48 -1.56
CA MET A 110 -6.93 6.60 -0.10
C MET A 110 -5.66 7.38 0.26
N SER A 111 -5.83 8.64 0.66
CA SER A 111 -4.75 9.55 1.05
C SER A 111 -4.39 9.42 2.52
N PHE A 112 -3.28 10.06 2.95
CA PHE A 112 -2.78 9.93 4.33
C PHE A 112 -2.68 11.25 5.11
N THR A 113 -2.78 12.42 4.43
CA THR A 113 -2.93 13.73 5.08
C THR A 113 -4.00 14.56 4.37
N LEU A 114 -4.59 15.53 5.07
CA LEU A 114 -5.58 16.42 4.46
C LEU A 114 -4.93 17.30 3.38
N ALA A 115 -3.70 17.75 3.59
CA ALA A 115 -2.95 18.51 2.59
C ALA A 115 -2.74 17.71 1.29
N GLU A 116 -2.41 16.41 1.40
CA GLU A 116 -2.32 15.52 0.25
C GLU A 116 -3.70 15.35 -0.43
N SER A 117 -4.77 15.16 0.37
CA SER A 117 -6.12 14.96 -0.19
C SER A 117 -6.53 16.13 -1.07
N LEU A 118 -6.34 17.36 -0.59
CA LEU A 118 -6.68 18.57 -1.36
C LEU A 118 -5.78 18.73 -2.60
N TRP A 119 -4.50 18.41 -2.48
CA TRP A 119 -3.58 18.46 -3.61
C TRP A 119 -3.94 17.42 -4.69
N LEU A 120 -4.29 16.19 -4.31
CA LEU A 120 -4.76 15.17 -5.24
C LEU A 120 -6.07 15.59 -5.92
N ALA A 121 -7.05 16.13 -5.16
CA ALA A 121 -8.31 16.60 -5.72
C ALA A 121 -8.07 17.72 -6.75
N ARG A 122 -7.21 18.68 -6.46
CA ARG A 122 -6.79 19.72 -7.42
C ARG A 122 -6.03 19.20 -8.62
N SER A 123 -5.42 18.03 -8.49
CA SER A 123 -4.74 17.34 -9.59
C SER A 123 -5.67 16.49 -10.45
N GLY A 124 -7.00 16.51 -10.16
CA GLY A 124 -8.02 15.84 -10.98
C GLY A 124 -8.48 14.47 -10.43
N PHE A 125 -8.10 14.11 -9.22
CA PHE A 125 -8.66 12.92 -8.55
C PHE A 125 -9.99 13.29 -7.88
N ASP A 126 -11.09 12.68 -8.28
CA ASP A 126 -12.46 13.04 -7.91
C ASP A 126 -13.07 12.22 -6.77
N ASP A 127 -12.36 11.21 -6.29
CA ASP A 127 -12.76 10.35 -5.15
C ASP A 127 -11.56 10.08 -4.24
N VAL A 128 -11.34 10.97 -3.27
CA VAL A 128 -10.21 10.92 -2.33
C VAL A 128 -10.71 10.72 -0.91
N LEU A 129 -10.40 9.55 -0.32
CA LEU A 129 -10.67 9.25 1.08
C LEU A 129 -9.42 9.50 1.92
N LEU A 130 -9.49 10.50 2.82
CA LEU A 130 -8.47 10.69 3.85
C LEU A 130 -8.56 9.56 4.90
N ALA A 131 -7.53 8.71 4.99
CA ALA A 131 -7.54 7.50 5.81
C ALA A 131 -7.18 7.72 7.29
N TYR A 132 -6.89 8.95 7.69
CA TYR A 132 -6.48 9.32 9.06
C TYR A 132 -7.15 10.63 9.46
N PRO A 133 -7.62 10.76 10.71
CA PRO A 133 -8.09 12.05 11.21
C PRO A 133 -7.01 13.12 11.09
N SER A 134 -7.42 14.36 10.83
CA SER A 134 -6.53 15.51 10.72
C SER A 134 -6.82 16.54 11.82
N ALA A 135 -5.82 17.31 12.19
CA ALA A 135 -5.95 18.50 13.04
C ALA A 135 -5.60 19.80 12.30
N ASP A 136 -5.46 19.76 10.97
CA ASP A 136 -5.08 20.89 10.13
C ASP A 136 -6.27 21.81 9.86
N ARG A 137 -6.39 22.85 10.69
CA ARG A 137 -7.49 23.82 10.63
C ARG A 137 -7.52 24.61 9.33
N ALA A 138 -6.36 24.99 8.80
CA ALA A 138 -6.26 25.75 7.57
C ALA A 138 -6.77 24.92 6.38
N ARG A 139 -6.46 23.64 6.33
CA ARG A 139 -6.91 22.73 5.27
C ARG A 139 -8.40 22.39 5.41
N TYR A 140 -8.93 22.33 6.63
CA TYR A 140 -10.39 22.21 6.81
C TYR A 140 -11.14 23.45 6.35
N ALA A 141 -10.63 24.66 6.61
CA ALA A 141 -11.20 25.89 6.08
C ALA A 141 -11.17 25.91 4.54
N GLU A 142 -10.06 25.49 3.95
CA GLU A 142 -9.90 25.35 2.51
C GLU A 142 -10.88 24.33 1.91
N LEU A 143 -11.01 23.14 2.51
CA LEU A 143 -11.96 22.10 2.11
C LEU A 143 -13.41 22.60 2.10
N ALA A 144 -13.81 23.26 3.18
CA ALA A 144 -15.19 23.74 3.35
C ALA A 144 -15.49 25.01 2.54
N GLY A 145 -14.46 25.73 2.10
CA GLY A 145 -14.59 26.93 1.27
C GLY A 145 -14.65 26.67 -0.24
N ASP A 146 -14.47 25.41 -0.67
CA ASP A 146 -14.37 25.05 -2.08
C ASP A 146 -15.29 23.86 -2.41
N PRO A 147 -16.36 24.08 -3.22
CA PRO A 147 -17.34 23.04 -3.52
C PRO A 147 -16.75 21.85 -4.32
N GLU A 148 -15.73 22.07 -5.16
CA GLU A 148 -15.09 20.98 -5.92
C GLU A 148 -14.29 20.09 -4.94
N LEU A 149 -13.56 20.67 -3.99
CA LEU A 149 -12.84 19.94 -2.95
C LEU A 149 -13.79 19.21 -2.01
N ALA A 150 -14.87 19.85 -1.56
CA ALA A 150 -15.86 19.25 -0.67
C ALA A 150 -16.59 18.06 -1.33
N ALA A 151 -16.80 18.12 -2.64
CA ALA A 151 -17.35 16.99 -3.41
C ALA A 151 -16.37 15.83 -3.58
N ALA A 152 -15.09 16.11 -3.79
CA ALA A 152 -14.07 15.12 -4.11
C ALA A 152 -13.46 14.45 -2.88
N VAL A 153 -13.40 15.14 -1.71
CA VAL A 153 -12.67 14.67 -0.53
C VAL A 153 -13.61 14.22 0.56
N THR A 154 -13.40 13.02 1.06
CA THR A 154 -14.03 12.48 2.28
C THR A 154 -13.00 12.44 3.40
N VAL A 155 -13.34 12.95 4.58
CA VAL A 155 -12.44 12.95 5.74
C VAL A 155 -12.82 11.90 6.78
N MET A 156 -11.82 11.34 7.46
CA MET A 156 -12.00 10.34 8.52
C MET A 156 -12.35 11.00 9.83
N VAL A 157 -13.37 10.45 10.52
CA VAL A 157 -13.76 10.90 11.88
C VAL A 157 -14.14 9.69 12.74
N ASP A 158 -13.83 9.78 14.03
CA ASP A 158 -14.17 8.77 15.03
C ASP A 158 -14.35 9.35 16.47
N ASP A 159 -14.28 10.68 16.61
CA ASP A 159 -14.45 11.40 17.87
C ASP A 159 -15.24 12.71 17.65
N PRO A 160 -16.20 13.06 18.53
CA PRO A 160 -16.93 14.32 18.43
C PRO A 160 -16.06 15.58 18.41
N ALA A 161 -14.90 15.55 19.09
CA ALA A 161 -13.98 16.68 19.10
C ALA A 161 -13.35 16.98 17.73
N GLN A 162 -13.28 15.99 16.85
CA GLN A 162 -12.84 16.20 15.46
C GLN A 162 -13.88 17.00 14.68
N LEU A 163 -15.18 16.76 14.92
CA LEU A 163 -16.27 17.53 14.32
C LEU A 163 -16.26 18.97 14.85
N ASP A 164 -16.01 19.16 16.16
CA ASP A 164 -15.87 20.49 16.77
C ASP A 164 -14.72 21.28 16.15
N LEU A 165 -13.59 20.60 15.90
CA LEU A 165 -12.42 21.20 15.24
C LEU A 165 -12.74 21.63 13.80
N ILE A 166 -13.46 20.78 13.04
CA ILE A 166 -13.87 21.09 11.67
C ILE A 166 -14.83 22.28 11.66
N ASP A 167 -15.84 22.29 12.54
CA ASP A 167 -16.80 23.40 12.63
C ASP A 167 -16.10 24.72 13.00
N ALA A 168 -15.20 24.68 13.98
CA ALA A 168 -14.42 25.87 14.36
C ALA A 168 -13.52 26.37 13.20
N SER A 169 -13.11 25.49 12.28
CA SER A 169 -12.30 25.85 11.12
C SER A 169 -13.12 26.48 9.98
N ARG A 170 -14.43 26.21 9.90
CA ARG A 170 -15.33 26.71 8.85
C ARG A 170 -15.88 28.11 9.13
N ALA A 171 -15.52 28.74 10.24
CA ALA A 171 -16.04 30.07 10.65
C ALA A 171 -17.58 30.21 10.56
N GLY A 172 -18.32 29.15 10.85
CA GLY A 172 -19.78 29.11 10.87
C GLY A 172 -20.48 28.97 9.52
N GLY A 173 -19.74 28.66 8.44
CA GLY A 173 -20.30 28.47 7.10
C GLY A 173 -19.51 27.47 6.26
N GLY A 174 -19.87 27.35 4.98
CA GLY A 174 -19.17 26.54 3.99
C GLY A 174 -19.92 25.29 3.55
N GLU A 175 -19.27 24.52 2.67
CA GLU A 175 -19.80 23.31 2.06
C GLU A 175 -19.99 22.17 3.08
N VAL A 176 -20.85 21.22 2.72
CA VAL A 176 -21.09 20.01 3.50
C VAL A 176 -19.85 19.12 3.41
N VAL A 177 -19.23 18.82 4.55
CA VAL A 177 -18.06 17.93 4.64
C VAL A 177 -18.51 16.48 4.63
N ARG A 178 -18.02 15.73 3.66
CA ARG A 178 -18.21 14.28 3.56
C ARG A 178 -17.34 13.58 4.59
N VAL A 179 -17.91 12.68 5.39
CA VAL A 179 -17.18 11.99 6.46
C VAL A 179 -17.30 10.47 6.36
N CYS A 180 -16.21 9.80 6.69
CA CYS A 180 -16.11 8.35 6.83
C CYS A 180 -15.85 8.00 8.30
N LEU A 181 -16.57 7.03 8.85
CA LEU A 181 -16.41 6.59 10.24
C LEU A 181 -15.33 5.52 10.35
N GLU A 182 -14.30 5.72 11.21
CA GLU A 182 -13.29 4.68 11.46
C GLU A 182 -13.73 3.71 12.55
N LEU A 183 -13.68 2.40 12.28
CA LEU A 183 -13.98 1.33 13.21
C LEU A 183 -12.69 0.74 13.82
N ASP A 184 -12.63 0.58 15.16
CA ASP A 184 -11.59 -0.23 15.82
C ASP A 184 -11.71 -1.69 15.41
N THR A 185 -10.75 -2.18 14.67
CA THR A 185 -10.68 -3.57 14.18
C THR A 185 -9.86 -4.50 15.06
N SER A 186 -9.27 -3.99 16.15
CA SER A 186 -8.39 -4.79 17.02
C SER A 186 -9.08 -6.04 17.57
N LEU A 187 -8.35 -7.16 17.59
CA LEU A 187 -8.74 -8.37 18.29
C LEU A 187 -8.54 -8.16 19.81
N ARG A 188 -9.58 -8.42 20.60
CA ARG A 188 -9.51 -8.34 22.07
C ARG A 188 -9.76 -9.71 22.67
N LEU A 189 -8.83 -10.15 23.49
CA LEU A 189 -8.87 -11.44 24.18
C LEU A 189 -8.92 -11.24 25.70
N LEU A 190 -9.31 -12.28 26.44
CA LEU A 190 -9.35 -12.29 27.90
C LEU A 190 -10.12 -11.10 28.51
N GLY A 191 -11.33 -10.85 28.02
CA GLY A 191 -12.15 -9.73 28.48
C GLY A 191 -11.55 -8.34 28.16
N GLY A 192 -10.72 -8.25 27.10
CA GLY A 192 -10.09 -6.99 26.66
C GLY A 192 -8.72 -6.70 27.26
N ARG A 193 -8.21 -7.56 28.14
CA ARG A 193 -6.87 -7.43 28.74
C ARG A 193 -5.75 -7.55 27.72
N VAL A 194 -5.96 -8.34 26.68
CA VAL A 194 -5.02 -8.47 25.55
C VAL A 194 -5.64 -7.85 24.32
N ARG A 195 -4.96 -6.87 23.72
CA ARG A 195 -5.34 -6.19 22.51
C ARG A 195 -4.28 -6.42 21.43
N ILE A 196 -4.70 -6.94 20.26
CA ILE A 196 -3.85 -7.16 19.10
C ILE A 196 -4.42 -6.33 17.95
N GLY A 197 -3.59 -5.51 17.31
CA GLY A 197 -3.98 -4.63 16.22
C GLY A 197 -3.68 -3.16 16.47
N ALA A 198 -4.02 -2.32 15.51
CA ALA A 198 -3.78 -0.88 15.57
C ALA A 198 -4.56 -0.22 16.70
N ARG A 199 -3.93 0.72 17.38
CA ARG A 199 -4.58 1.58 18.38
C ARG A 199 -5.02 2.86 17.67
N ARG A 200 -6.22 2.82 17.10
CA ARG A 200 -6.77 3.93 16.34
C ARG A 200 -8.07 4.40 16.96
N SER A 201 -9.18 4.05 16.34
CA SER A 201 -10.51 4.48 16.73
C SER A 201 -10.94 4.01 18.14
N PRO A 202 -11.70 4.82 18.89
CA PRO A 202 -12.44 4.39 20.09
C PRO A 202 -13.72 3.61 19.74
N LEU A 203 -14.23 3.73 18.52
CA LEU A 203 -15.49 3.18 18.07
C LEU A 203 -15.37 1.69 17.75
N ARG A 204 -16.01 0.84 18.56
CA ARG A 204 -15.88 -0.61 18.40
C ARG A 204 -17.21 -1.35 18.28
N SER A 205 -18.12 -1.12 19.21
CA SER A 205 -19.38 -1.86 19.22
C SER A 205 -20.41 -1.25 18.27
N PRO A 206 -21.37 -2.05 17.75
CA PRO A 206 -22.44 -1.53 16.91
C PRO A 206 -23.20 -0.37 17.55
N ALA A 207 -23.44 -0.44 18.86
CA ALA A 207 -24.15 0.63 19.60
C ALA A 207 -23.33 1.92 19.62
N GLN A 208 -22.03 1.87 19.93
CA GLN A 208 -21.15 3.05 19.94
C GLN A 208 -21.07 3.72 18.57
N VAL A 209 -20.88 2.92 17.50
CA VAL A 209 -20.77 3.48 16.14
C VAL A 209 -22.11 4.07 15.68
N ALA A 210 -23.23 3.42 15.98
CA ALA A 210 -24.56 3.95 15.65
C ALA A 210 -24.89 5.23 16.45
N GLU A 211 -24.48 5.32 17.71
CA GLU A 211 -24.64 6.53 18.52
C GLU A 211 -23.82 7.70 17.93
N PHE A 212 -22.57 7.44 17.60
CA PHE A 212 -21.72 8.42 16.92
C PHE A 212 -22.29 8.83 15.55
N ALA A 213 -22.76 7.87 14.76
CA ALA A 213 -23.43 8.16 13.47
C ALA A 213 -24.65 9.07 13.65
N ARG A 214 -25.49 8.85 14.68
CA ARG A 214 -26.61 9.75 15.01
C ARG A 214 -26.14 11.13 15.41
N ALA A 215 -25.05 11.23 16.17
CA ALA A 215 -24.48 12.52 16.56
C ALA A 215 -24.00 13.31 15.33
N VAL A 216 -23.30 12.66 14.41
CA VAL A 216 -22.88 13.27 13.13
C VAL A 216 -24.08 13.65 12.27
N ALA A 217 -25.06 12.76 12.10
CA ALA A 217 -26.25 13.00 11.26
C ALA A 217 -27.14 14.18 11.75
N ARG A 218 -27.12 14.45 13.07
CA ARG A 218 -27.83 15.61 13.63
C ARG A 218 -27.06 16.94 13.51
N ARG A 219 -25.80 16.89 13.08
CA ARG A 219 -24.93 18.06 13.01
C ARG A 219 -24.96 18.66 11.60
N PRO A 220 -25.48 19.88 11.41
CA PRO A 220 -25.49 20.51 10.08
C PRO A 220 -24.07 20.62 9.50
N GLY A 221 -23.96 20.46 8.18
CA GLY A 221 -22.70 20.60 7.47
C GLY A 221 -21.81 19.34 7.46
N PHE A 222 -22.33 18.18 7.91
CA PHE A 222 -21.66 16.89 7.75
C PHE A 222 -22.56 15.87 7.05
N ARG A 223 -21.98 15.03 6.21
CA ARG A 223 -22.65 13.90 5.57
C ARG A 223 -21.81 12.64 5.73
N ILE A 224 -22.33 11.64 6.42
CA ILE A 224 -21.70 10.33 6.51
C ILE A 224 -21.87 9.64 5.16
N VAL A 225 -20.77 9.24 4.54
CA VAL A 225 -20.76 8.56 3.25
C VAL A 225 -20.17 7.15 3.32
N GLY A 226 -19.39 6.83 4.36
CA GLY A 226 -18.75 5.51 4.44
C GLY A 226 -18.32 5.11 5.84
N ILE A 227 -17.90 3.87 5.92
CA ILE A 227 -17.24 3.27 7.08
C ILE A 227 -15.90 2.70 6.61
N MET A 228 -14.82 2.92 7.38
CA MET A 228 -13.52 2.28 7.17
C MET A 228 -13.18 1.37 8.35
N ALA A 229 -12.69 0.17 8.04
CA ALA A 229 -12.35 -0.83 9.03
C ALA A 229 -11.08 -1.60 8.63
N TYR A 230 -9.90 -0.98 8.80
CA TYR A 230 -8.61 -1.55 8.43
C TYR A 230 -8.05 -2.52 9.48
N GLU A 231 -7.90 -3.77 9.11
CA GLU A 231 -7.39 -4.86 9.95
C GLU A 231 -5.86 -5.04 9.85
N GLY A 232 -5.09 -4.06 10.32
CA GLY A 232 -3.63 -4.04 10.19
C GLY A 232 -2.89 -5.25 10.78
N HIS A 233 -3.45 -5.91 11.79
CA HIS A 233 -2.88 -7.13 12.39
C HIS A 233 -3.13 -8.39 11.55
N VAL A 234 -4.01 -8.32 10.55
CA VAL A 234 -4.24 -9.35 9.55
C VAL A 234 -3.50 -9.01 8.26
N ALA A 235 -3.73 -7.79 7.74
CA ALA A 235 -3.20 -7.34 6.45
C ALA A 235 -1.70 -7.02 6.46
N GLY A 236 -1.16 -6.62 7.61
CA GLY A 236 0.19 -6.05 7.74
C GLY A 236 1.19 -6.93 8.50
N VAL A 237 0.89 -8.19 8.77
CA VAL A 237 1.76 -9.11 9.53
C VAL A 237 2.02 -10.38 8.73
N GLY A 238 3.30 -10.63 8.41
CA GLY A 238 3.74 -11.85 7.72
C GLY A 238 3.54 -13.09 8.58
N ASP A 239 3.04 -14.15 7.97
CA ASP A 239 2.67 -15.42 8.60
C ASP A 239 3.59 -16.59 8.21
N ALA A 240 4.70 -16.30 7.49
CA ALA A 240 5.69 -17.26 7.03
C ALA A 240 7.14 -16.81 7.27
N VAL A 241 7.42 -16.20 8.43
CA VAL A 241 8.75 -15.66 8.74
C VAL A 241 9.79 -16.78 8.78
N ALA A 242 10.80 -16.67 7.91
CA ALA A 242 11.87 -17.65 7.80
C ALA A 242 12.59 -17.88 9.15
N GLY A 243 12.89 -19.14 9.48
CA GLY A 243 13.53 -19.53 10.74
C GLY A 243 12.67 -19.39 12.01
N ARG A 244 11.37 -19.00 11.91
CA ARG A 244 10.47 -18.80 13.06
C ARG A 244 9.13 -19.54 12.93
N PRO A 245 9.12 -20.87 12.82
CA PRO A 245 7.89 -21.64 12.51
C PRO A 245 6.83 -21.55 13.61
N LEU A 246 7.20 -21.50 14.90
CA LEU A 246 6.25 -21.35 16.01
C LEU A 246 5.57 -19.99 15.99
N ARG A 247 6.33 -18.91 15.73
CA ARG A 247 5.78 -17.56 15.57
C ARG A 247 4.81 -17.53 14.39
N SER A 248 5.19 -18.08 13.25
CA SER A 248 4.36 -18.13 12.05
C SER A 248 3.05 -18.87 12.30
N ARG A 249 3.08 -20.01 13.01
CA ARG A 249 1.87 -20.73 13.42
C ARG A 249 0.98 -19.90 14.35
N ALA A 250 1.57 -19.23 15.34
CA ALA A 250 0.82 -18.37 16.27
C ALA A 250 0.15 -17.19 15.53
N VAL A 251 0.87 -16.58 14.56
CA VAL A 251 0.32 -15.52 13.72
C VAL A 251 -0.87 -16.03 12.89
N ARG A 252 -0.77 -17.18 12.23
CA ARG A 252 -1.89 -17.75 11.45
C ARG A 252 -3.12 -18.04 12.31
N LEU A 253 -2.94 -18.58 13.52
CA LEU A 253 -4.05 -18.81 14.45
C LEU A 253 -4.71 -17.50 14.89
N MET A 254 -3.91 -16.50 15.25
CA MET A 254 -4.39 -15.16 15.60
C MET A 254 -5.15 -14.53 14.44
N GLN A 255 -4.60 -14.55 13.22
CA GLN A 255 -5.25 -13.99 12.03
C GLN A 255 -6.58 -14.69 11.71
N SER A 256 -6.65 -16.03 11.86
CA SER A 256 -7.88 -16.80 11.64
C SER A 256 -8.97 -16.40 12.65
N ALA A 257 -8.62 -16.27 13.93
CA ALA A 257 -9.55 -15.82 14.97
C ALA A 257 -10.00 -14.37 14.73
N ALA A 258 -9.04 -13.48 14.39
CA ALA A 258 -9.32 -12.07 14.15
C ALA A 258 -10.25 -11.86 12.95
N ARG A 259 -10.03 -12.58 11.83
CA ARG A 259 -10.87 -12.49 10.64
C ARG A 259 -12.32 -12.83 10.94
N ARG A 260 -12.58 -13.93 11.66
CA ARG A 260 -13.94 -14.38 12.00
C ARG A 260 -14.66 -13.37 12.90
N GLU A 261 -14.03 -12.98 14.01
CA GLU A 261 -14.60 -12.00 14.95
C GLU A 261 -14.88 -10.65 14.27
N LEU A 262 -13.94 -10.18 13.45
CA LEU A 262 -14.08 -8.89 12.78
C LEU A 262 -15.19 -8.91 11.71
N ALA A 263 -15.31 -9.96 10.91
CA ALA A 263 -16.35 -10.08 9.91
C ALA A 263 -17.76 -9.99 10.52
N GLU A 264 -18.00 -10.71 11.63
CA GLU A 264 -19.27 -10.67 12.36
C GLU A 264 -19.53 -9.26 12.93
N ARG A 265 -18.55 -8.65 13.56
CA ARG A 265 -18.66 -7.33 14.17
C ARG A 265 -18.80 -6.23 13.12
N ARG A 266 -18.05 -6.28 12.02
CA ARG A 266 -18.17 -5.34 10.89
C ARG A 266 -19.58 -5.40 10.30
N ALA A 267 -20.11 -6.60 10.05
CA ALA A 267 -21.48 -6.76 9.55
C ALA A 267 -22.53 -6.19 10.52
N ALA A 268 -22.36 -6.41 11.83
CA ALA A 268 -23.26 -5.85 12.84
C ALA A 268 -23.19 -4.32 12.93
N VAL A 269 -21.98 -3.74 12.83
CA VAL A 269 -21.76 -2.28 12.78
C VAL A 269 -22.41 -1.69 11.53
N VAL A 270 -22.18 -2.28 10.36
CA VAL A 270 -22.76 -1.79 9.10
C VAL A 270 -24.29 -1.79 9.16
N ARG A 271 -24.92 -2.86 9.67
CA ARG A 271 -26.38 -2.87 9.87
C ARG A 271 -26.86 -1.76 10.82
N ALA A 272 -26.15 -1.55 11.93
CA ALA A 272 -26.52 -0.55 12.91
C ALA A 272 -26.35 0.90 12.37
N VAL A 273 -25.33 1.15 11.56
CA VAL A 273 -25.12 2.45 10.93
C VAL A 273 -26.12 2.67 9.78
N ARG A 274 -26.42 1.67 8.96
CA ARG A 274 -27.43 1.76 7.89
C ARG A 274 -28.84 2.03 8.42
N ALA A 275 -29.14 1.67 9.65
CA ALA A 275 -30.38 2.05 10.30
C ALA A 275 -30.46 3.57 10.62
N VAL A 276 -29.33 4.26 10.61
CA VAL A 276 -29.23 5.73 10.82
C VAL A 276 -29.00 6.45 9.49
N VAL A 277 -28.17 5.88 8.63
CA VAL A 277 -27.74 6.40 7.33
C VAL A 277 -27.94 5.29 6.29
N PRO A 278 -29.12 5.16 5.68
CA PRO A 278 -29.41 4.10 4.71
C PRO A 278 -28.50 4.13 3.48
N ASP A 279 -28.10 5.34 3.04
CA ASP A 279 -27.40 5.58 1.77
C ASP A 279 -25.87 5.66 1.94
N LEU A 280 -25.27 4.70 2.65
CA LEU A 280 -23.81 4.57 2.68
C LEU A 280 -23.27 4.25 1.28
N GLU A 281 -22.37 5.09 0.81
CA GLU A 281 -21.74 4.93 -0.52
C GLU A 281 -20.77 3.74 -0.52
N TYR A 282 -20.02 3.54 0.58
CA TYR A 282 -19.07 2.44 0.69
C TYR A 282 -18.86 1.94 2.13
N VAL A 283 -18.38 0.71 2.21
CA VAL A 283 -17.78 0.10 3.41
C VAL A 283 -16.40 -0.41 3.02
N ASN A 284 -15.37 0.32 3.45
CA ASN A 284 -13.98 0.04 3.13
C ASN A 284 -13.34 -0.89 4.17
N GLY A 285 -12.50 -1.78 3.70
CA GLY A 285 -11.69 -2.65 4.54
C GLY A 285 -10.51 -3.23 3.77
N GLY A 286 -9.72 -4.03 4.43
CA GLY A 286 -8.61 -4.72 3.79
C GLY A 286 -7.30 -3.94 3.74
N GLY A 287 -6.31 -4.67 3.29
CA GLY A 287 -4.98 -4.23 2.92
C GLY A 287 -4.36 -5.31 2.05
N THR A 288 -3.22 -5.06 1.40
CA THR A 288 -2.62 -6.01 0.45
C THR A 288 -2.57 -7.47 0.97
N GLY A 289 -2.27 -7.68 2.25
CA GLY A 289 -2.17 -9.02 2.85
C GLY A 289 -3.52 -9.68 3.20
N SER A 290 -4.64 -8.96 3.13
CA SER A 290 -5.97 -9.51 3.49
C SER A 290 -7.02 -9.38 2.39
N VAL A 291 -6.69 -8.87 1.21
CA VAL A 291 -7.62 -8.56 0.11
C VAL A 291 -8.69 -9.63 -0.07
N GLN A 292 -8.31 -10.89 -0.34
CA GLN A 292 -9.26 -11.97 -0.63
C GLN A 292 -10.14 -12.35 0.57
N HIS A 293 -9.65 -12.17 1.78
CA HIS A 293 -10.41 -12.49 2.99
C HIS A 293 -11.46 -11.42 3.28
N THR A 294 -11.06 -10.15 3.16
CA THR A 294 -11.95 -9.02 3.39
C THR A 294 -12.95 -8.88 2.24
N ALA A 295 -12.54 -9.19 1.02
CA ALA A 295 -13.44 -9.21 -0.14
C ALA A 295 -14.55 -10.27 -0.03
N ALA A 296 -14.33 -11.36 0.70
CA ALA A 296 -15.33 -12.38 0.93
C ALA A 296 -16.43 -11.96 1.93
N GLU A 297 -16.30 -10.82 2.61
CA GLU A 297 -17.29 -10.32 3.56
C GLU A 297 -18.40 -9.54 2.83
N ASP A 298 -19.67 -9.96 2.95
CA ASP A 298 -20.82 -9.29 2.29
C ASP A 298 -20.99 -7.83 2.71
N ALA A 299 -20.60 -7.50 3.94
CA ALA A 299 -20.70 -6.14 4.48
C ALA A 299 -19.71 -5.15 3.88
N VAL A 300 -18.62 -5.64 3.30
CA VAL A 300 -17.58 -4.82 2.67
C VAL A 300 -17.94 -4.58 1.21
N THR A 301 -17.84 -3.33 0.74
CA THR A 301 -18.18 -2.98 -0.64
C THR A 301 -16.98 -2.56 -1.47
N GLU A 302 -15.85 -2.18 -0.84
CA GLU A 302 -14.60 -1.86 -1.52
C GLU A 302 -13.39 -2.30 -0.67
N ILE A 303 -12.26 -2.53 -1.32
CA ILE A 303 -11.02 -2.98 -0.68
C ILE A 303 -9.96 -1.88 -0.79
N ALA A 304 -9.26 -1.58 0.30
CA ALA A 304 -8.08 -0.72 0.26
C ALA A 304 -6.82 -1.55 0.02
N ALA A 305 -6.02 -1.18 -0.97
CA ALA A 305 -4.70 -1.77 -1.20
C ALA A 305 -3.78 -0.76 -1.93
N GLY A 306 -2.48 -0.93 -1.80
CA GLY A 306 -1.51 -0.08 -2.50
C GLY A 306 -0.11 -0.69 -2.52
N SER A 307 0.36 -1.18 -1.37
CA SER A 307 1.73 -1.74 -1.26
C SER A 307 1.95 -2.99 -2.11
N GLY A 308 0.87 -3.70 -2.48
CA GLY A 308 0.92 -4.82 -3.40
C GLY A 308 1.31 -4.44 -4.82
N LEU A 309 1.20 -3.17 -5.22
CA LEU A 309 1.65 -2.70 -6.53
C LEU A 309 3.17 -2.77 -6.67
N TYR A 310 3.91 -2.38 -5.64
CA TYR A 310 5.38 -2.38 -5.64
C TYR A 310 6.00 -3.70 -5.14
N VAL A 311 5.30 -4.43 -4.31
CA VAL A 311 5.75 -5.66 -3.64
C VAL A 311 7.10 -5.47 -2.95
N PRO A 312 7.15 -4.68 -1.86
CA PRO A 312 8.34 -4.53 -1.05
C PRO A 312 8.71 -5.85 -0.34
N ARG A 313 9.94 -5.92 0.19
CA ARG A 313 10.48 -7.10 0.87
C ARG A 313 9.59 -7.64 1.99
N LEU A 314 8.84 -6.78 2.67
CA LEU A 314 7.94 -7.18 3.76
C LEU A 314 6.96 -8.29 3.36
N PHE A 315 6.60 -8.39 2.07
CA PHE A 315 5.65 -9.40 1.58
C PHE A 315 6.26 -10.77 1.30
N ASP A 316 7.58 -10.94 1.39
CA ASP A 316 8.23 -12.25 1.25
C ASP A 316 7.79 -13.23 2.36
N ASP A 317 7.35 -12.70 3.51
CA ASP A 317 6.91 -13.46 4.67
C ASP A 317 5.40 -13.79 4.69
N TYR A 318 4.69 -13.69 3.54
CA TYR A 318 3.26 -13.97 3.44
C TYR A 318 2.97 -15.26 2.69
N THR A 319 2.00 -16.07 3.21
CA THR A 319 1.51 -17.27 2.51
C THR A 319 0.25 -16.99 1.67
N SER A 320 -0.44 -15.90 1.95
CA SER A 320 -1.77 -15.61 1.37
C SER A 320 -1.70 -15.10 -0.08
N PHE A 321 -0.56 -14.59 -0.52
CA PHE A 321 -0.30 -14.16 -1.89
C PHE A 321 1.20 -14.12 -2.18
N SER A 322 1.52 -14.05 -3.44
CA SER A 322 2.89 -13.87 -3.95
C SER A 322 2.82 -12.82 -5.07
N GLY A 323 3.67 -11.83 -5.01
CA GLY A 323 3.76 -10.77 -6.01
C GLY A 323 5.16 -10.64 -6.60
N ARG A 324 5.28 -9.93 -7.71
CA ARG A 324 6.55 -9.63 -8.36
C ARG A 324 7.13 -8.33 -7.80
N PRO A 325 8.41 -8.29 -7.32
CA PRO A 325 9.05 -7.03 -6.97
C PRO A 325 9.03 -6.07 -8.16
N ALA A 326 8.25 -4.99 -8.06
CA ALA A 326 8.09 -4.03 -9.15
C ALA A 326 8.90 -2.75 -8.93
N ALA A 327 9.09 -2.32 -7.67
CA ALA A 327 9.89 -1.15 -7.36
C ALA A 327 11.22 -1.53 -6.72
N LEU A 328 12.30 -1.09 -7.34
CA LEU A 328 13.68 -1.36 -6.97
C LEU A 328 14.46 -0.04 -6.90
N PHE A 329 15.63 -0.07 -6.28
CA PHE A 329 16.59 1.00 -6.43
C PHE A 329 18.00 0.45 -6.62
N ALA A 330 18.83 1.23 -7.28
CA ALA A 330 20.17 0.90 -7.70
C ALA A 330 21.19 1.74 -6.93
N LEU A 331 22.24 1.09 -6.41
CA LEU A 331 23.36 1.77 -5.76
C LEU A 331 24.67 1.36 -6.43
N PRO A 332 25.59 2.31 -6.66
CA PRO A 332 26.87 2.00 -7.31
C PRO A 332 27.87 1.41 -6.32
N VAL A 333 28.66 0.46 -6.77
CA VAL A 333 29.85 -0.04 -6.07
C VAL A 333 30.90 1.06 -6.09
N VAL A 334 31.36 1.50 -4.91
CA VAL A 334 32.37 2.56 -4.77
C VAL A 334 33.68 2.07 -4.17
N ARG A 335 33.70 0.89 -3.55
CA ARG A 335 34.91 0.26 -2.99
C ARG A 335 34.87 -1.27 -3.11
N ARG A 336 36.08 -1.83 -3.17
CA ARG A 336 36.34 -3.27 -3.09
C ARG A 336 37.40 -3.53 -2.01
N PRO A 337 37.01 -3.57 -0.72
CA PRO A 337 37.98 -3.65 0.39
C PRO A 337 38.77 -4.94 0.45
N GLY A 338 38.22 -6.05 -0.07
CA GLY A 338 38.86 -7.36 -0.08
C GLY A 338 38.00 -8.41 -0.78
N VAL A 339 38.46 -9.63 -0.75
CA VAL A 339 37.74 -10.78 -1.35
C VAL A 339 36.38 -10.96 -0.67
N GLY A 340 35.35 -11.14 -1.47
CA GLY A 340 33.97 -11.32 -0.98
C GLY A 340 33.32 -10.06 -0.39
N VAL A 341 33.90 -8.87 -0.60
CA VAL A 341 33.40 -7.62 -0.02
C VAL A 341 33.36 -6.49 -1.05
N VAL A 342 32.21 -5.87 -1.19
CA VAL A 342 32.03 -4.58 -1.90
C VAL A 342 31.34 -3.57 -1.00
N THR A 343 31.57 -2.28 -1.22
CA THR A 343 30.87 -1.20 -0.55
C THR A 343 30.11 -0.39 -1.59
N VAL A 344 28.80 -0.23 -1.38
CA VAL A 344 27.96 0.61 -2.22
C VAL A 344 27.72 1.98 -1.59
N LEU A 345 27.38 2.99 -2.40
CA LEU A 345 27.05 4.35 -1.95
C LEU A 345 25.58 4.42 -1.51
N GLY A 346 25.34 4.76 -0.24
CA GLY A 346 24.00 4.86 0.32
C GLY A 346 23.45 3.52 0.84
N GLY A 347 22.12 3.41 0.97
CA GLY A 347 21.42 2.19 1.38
C GLY A 347 20.82 2.22 2.78
N GLY A 348 21.18 3.17 3.63
CA GLY A 348 20.63 3.36 4.97
C GLY A 348 19.21 3.94 4.96
N TYR A 349 18.25 3.23 4.33
CA TYR A 349 16.87 3.66 4.16
C TYR A 349 15.92 2.80 5.02
N PRO A 350 15.97 2.90 6.38
CA PRO A 350 15.09 2.13 7.23
C PRO A 350 13.64 2.56 7.07
N ALA A 351 12.76 1.58 6.97
CA ALA A 351 11.33 1.81 6.91
C ALA A 351 10.73 2.12 8.29
N SER A 352 9.60 2.82 8.31
CA SER A 352 8.88 3.19 9.53
C SER A 352 8.34 1.97 10.29
N GLY A 353 8.19 2.13 11.60
CA GLY A 353 7.70 1.14 12.55
C GLY A 353 8.72 0.81 13.64
N ALA A 354 8.48 -0.24 14.42
CA ALA A 354 9.45 -0.69 15.42
C ALA A 354 10.77 -1.08 14.73
N PRO A 355 11.92 -0.60 15.23
CA PRO A 355 13.23 -0.89 14.62
C PRO A 355 13.52 -2.39 14.57
N GLY A 356 14.11 -2.84 13.47
CA GLY A 356 14.50 -4.23 13.26
C GLY A 356 15.08 -4.44 11.86
N ALA A 357 15.74 -5.59 11.66
CA ALA A 357 16.33 -5.94 10.38
C ALA A 357 15.29 -6.05 9.24
N ASP A 358 14.03 -6.31 9.58
CA ASP A 358 12.90 -6.33 8.66
C ASP A 358 12.49 -4.93 8.14
N ARG A 359 13.07 -3.86 8.72
CA ARG A 359 12.86 -2.47 8.28
C ARG A 359 13.95 -1.95 7.37
N LEU A 360 15.03 -2.70 7.19
CA LEU A 360 16.09 -2.33 6.26
C LEU A 360 15.74 -2.77 4.83
N PRO A 361 16.15 -2.02 3.80
CA PRO A 361 16.17 -2.53 2.43
C PRO A 361 16.94 -3.86 2.37
N ALA A 362 16.81 -4.59 1.29
CA ALA A 362 17.58 -5.82 1.11
C ALA A 362 18.34 -5.76 -0.21
N PRO A 363 19.65 -6.13 -0.23
CA PRO A 363 20.33 -6.43 -1.47
C PRO A 363 19.54 -7.51 -2.22
N TYR A 364 19.33 -7.30 -3.52
CA TYR A 364 18.47 -8.16 -4.31
C TYR A 364 19.20 -8.82 -5.48
N LEU A 365 19.90 -8.01 -6.29
CA LEU A 365 20.70 -8.51 -7.42
C LEU A 365 22.08 -7.82 -7.43
N PRO A 366 23.17 -8.59 -7.62
CA PRO A 366 23.21 -10.04 -7.74
C PRO A 366 22.76 -10.73 -6.47
N GLU A 367 22.14 -11.91 -6.62
CA GLU A 367 21.69 -12.72 -5.48
C GLU A 367 22.89 -13.22 -4.66
N GLY A 368 22.74 -13.31 -3.33
CA GLY A 368 23.78 -13.83 -2.43
C GLY A 368 24.56 -12.73 -1.68
N LEU A 369 24.36 -11.45 -2.02
CA LEU A 369 24.89 -10.35 -1.22
C LEU A 369 24.08 -10.19 0.06
N ARG A 370 24.76 -9.85 1.16
CA ARG A 370 24.16 -9.57 2.46
C ARG A 370 24.90 -8.44 3.14
N TYR A 371 24.25 -7.76 4.06
CA TYR A 371 24.89 -6.75 4.89
C TYR A 371 26.01 -7.32 5.75
N ASP A 372 27.04 -6.52 5.99
CA ASP A 372 27.96 -6.77 7.09
C ASP A 372 27.16 -6.71 8.41
N PRO A 373 27.28 -7.71 9.30
CA PRO A 373 26.48 -7.77 10.53
C PRO A 373 26.85 -6.71 11.57
N GLN A 374 28.01 -6.08 11.47
CA GLN A 374 28.47 -5.04 12.38
C GLN A 374 28.06 -3.64 11.89
N GLU A 375 28.20 -3.36 10.58
CA GLU A 375 27.93 -2.05 10.02
C GLU A 375 26.47 -1.91 9.52
N GLY A 376 25.87 -2.99 9.03
CA GLY A 376 24.50 -2.97 8.52
C GLY A 376 24.32 -2.10 7.28
N ALA A 377 23.18 -1.43 7.18
CA ALA A 377 22.85 -0.48 6.12
C ALA A 377 23.28 0.94 6.54
N GLY A 378 24.36 1.41 6.01
CA GLY A 378 24.94 2.73 6.33
C GLY A 378 24.25 3.85 5.56
N GLU A 379 24.25 5.06 6.12
CA GLU A 379 23.65 6.25 5.51
C GLU A 379 24.34 6.60 4.18
N VAL A 380 25.68 6.61 4.17
CA VAL A 380 26.49 7.03 3.01
C VAL A 380 27.17 5.84 2.34
N GLN A 381 27.66 4.87 3.10
CA GLN A 381 28.33 3.67 2.58
C GLN A 381 27.80 2.43 3.27
N THR A 382 27.54 1.40 2.48
CA THR A 382 27.01 0.11 2.94
C THR A 382 27.91 -1.02 2.48
N PRO A 383 28.66 -1.68 3.37
CA PRO A 383 29.41 -2.87 3.06
C PRO A 383 28.47 -4.06 2.81
N LEU A 384 28.76 -4.79 1.74
CA LEU A 384 28.04 -6.00 1.36
C LEU A 384 29.02 -7.17 1.25
N LEU A 385 28.62 -8.29 1.83
CA LEU A 385 29.39 -9.52 1.88
C LEU A 385 28.76 -10.62 1.02
N GLY A 386 29.57 -11.42 0.37
CA GLY A 386 29.13 -12.60 -0.39
C GLY A 386 30.00 -12.88 -1.61
N SER A 387 29.99 -14.11 -2.11
CA SER A 387 30.79 -14.48 -3.29
C SER A 387 30.51 -13.64 -4.54
N PRO A 388 29.27 -13.13 -4.78
CA PRO A 388 29.02 -12.27 -5.94
C PRO A 388 29.79 -10.93 -5.90
N ALA A 389 30.30 -10.53 -4.72
CA ALA A 389 31.10 -9.31 -4.58
C ALA A 389 32.43 -9.39 -5.38
N ASP A 390 32.94 -10.59 -5.60
CA ASP A 390 34.21 -10.76 -6.32
C ASP A 390 34.11 -10.45 -7.81
N ASP A 391 32.90 -10.60 -8.38
CA ASP A 391 32.60 -10.33 -9.78
C ASP A 391 32.21 -8.86 -10.05
N LEU A 392 31.97 -8.06 -9.00
CA LEU A 392 31.56 -6.65 -9.13
C LEU A 392 32.77 -5.72 -9.20
N LEU A 393 32.74 -4.79 -10.15
CA LEU A 393 33.73 -3.74 -10.33
C LEU A 393 33.24 -2.42 -9.72
N ILE A 394 34.17 -1.48 -9.50
CA ILE A 394 33.81 -0.09 -9.13
C ILE A 394 33.00 0.52 -10.28
N GLY A 395 31.85 1.08 -9.94
CA GLY A 395 30.87 1.61 -10.89
C GLY A 395 29.74 0.65 -11.24
N ASP A 396 29.90 -0.66 -10.97
CA ASP A 396 28.82 -1.61 -11.16
C ASP A 396 27.65 -1.34 -10.22
N THR A 397 26.46 -1.76 -10.63
CA THR A 397 25.21 -1.56 -9.90
C THR A 397 24.86 -2.75 -9.04
N VAL A 398 24.46 -2.49 -7.79
CA VAL A 398 23.75 -3.44 -6.93
C VAL A 398 22.30 -2.98 -6.79
N TRP A 399 21.38 -3.89 -7.10
CA TRP A 399 19.94 -3.64 -6.98
C TRP A 399 19.43 -4.01 -5.60
N PHE A 400 18.55 -3.17 -5.07
CA PHE A 400 17.94 -3.33 -3.76
C PHE A 400 16.43 -3.34 -3.85
N ARG A 401 15.79 -4.10 -2.96
CA ARG A 401 14.36 -3.97 -2.66
C ARG A 401 14.18 -3.13 -1.40
N HIS A 402 13.27 -2.18 -1.46
CA HIS A 402 12.87 -1.43 -0.27
C HIS A 402 12.07 -2.32 0.69
N ALA A 403 12.10 -1.99 1.99
CA ALA A 403 11.45 -2.81 3.01
C ALA A 403 9.93 -2.68 2.99
N LYS A 404 9.41 -1.45 2.79
CA LYS A 404 7.99 -1.13 2.91
C LYS A 404 7.59 -0.11 1.85
N ALA A 405 6.47 -0.37 1.18
CA ALA A 405 6.01 0.46 0.07
C ALA A 405 5.80 1.93 0.46
N GLY A 406 6.01 2.82 -0.51
CA GLY A 406 5.88 4.27 -0.38
C GLY A 406 7.12 4.96 0.16
N GLU A 407 7.84 4.34 1.08
CA GLU A 407 9.02 4.97 1.72
C GLU A 407 10.24 5.03 0.79
N LEU A 408 10.28 4.23 -0.28
CA LEU A 408 11.24 4.40 -1.37
C LEU A 408 11.16 5.81 -1.96
N CYS A 409 9.94 6.31 -2.19
CA CYS A 409 9.69 7.61 -2.81
C CYS A 409 10.04 8.82 -1.92
N GLU A 410 10.39 8.59 -0.64
CA GLU A 410 10.98 9.61 0.23
C GLU A 410 12.50 9.81 0.00
N ARG A 411 13.12 8.91 -0.76
CA ARG A 411 14.58 8.91 -1.00
C ARG A 411 14.95 9.33 -2.41
N PHE A 412 14.02 9.23 -3.36
CA PHE A 412 14.27 9.51 -4.76
C PHE A 412 13.22 10.51 -5.29
N ASP A 413 13.69 11.51 -6.04
CA ASP A 413 12.84 12.54 -6.65
C ASP A 413 12.09 12.02 -7.88
N ALA A 414 12.61 10.97 -8.53
CA ALA A 414 12.00 10.36 -9.70
C ALA A 414 12.04 8.82 -9.64
N LEU A 415 11.08 8.22 -10.33
CA LEU A 415 11.04 6.80 -10.65
C LEU A 415 11.26 6.64 -12.15
N HIS A 416 12.27 5.86 -12.53
CA HIS A 416 12.47 5.45 -13.90
C HIS A 416 11.54 4.30 -14.23
N LEU A 417 10.73 4.43 -15.27
CA LEU A 417 9.74 3.43 -15.68
C LEU A 417 10.35 2.51 -16.73
N LEU A 418 10.45 1.23 -16.42
CA LEU A 418 10.94 0.19 -17.31
C LEU A 418 9.76 -0.50 -17.99
N GLU A 419 9.75 -0.50 -19.31
CA GLU A 419 8.78 -1.23 -20.13
C GLU A 419 9.55 -2.05 -21.18
N GLY A 420 9.31 -3.36 -21.19
CA GLY A 420 10.16 -4.27 -21.96
C GLY A 420 11.63 -4.19 -21.51
N ASP A 421 12.51 -3.87 -22.42
CA ASP A 421 13.97 -3.76 -22.21
C ASP A 421 14.46 -2.30 -22.18
N ALA A 422 13.58 -1.31 -22.05
CA ALA A 422 13.96 0.10 -22.09
C ALA A 422 13.31 0.93 -20.96
N VAL A 423 14.05 1.91 -20.45
CA VAL A 423 13.48 2.97 -19.62
C VAL A 423 12.74 3.93 -20.56
N THR A 424 11.41 3.98 -20.43
CA THR A 424 10.54 4.77 -21.33
C THR A 424 10.24 6.17 -20.79
N ALA A 425 10.34 6.38 -19.48
CA ALA A 425 10.11 7.66 -18.84
C ALA A 425 10.81 7.75 -17.46
N ALA A 426 11.01 8.97 -17.00
CA ALA A 426 11.26 9.29 -15.59
C ALA A 426 10.11 10.16 -15.09
N VAL A 427 9.41 9.71 -14.04
CA VAL A 427 8.25 10.39 -13.47
C VAL A 427 8.55 10.86 -12.05
N PRO A 428 8.09 12.05 -11.64
CA PRO A 428 8.37 12.55 -10.30
C PRO A 428 7.61 11.73 -9.25
N THR A 429 8.29 11.50 -8.12
CA THR A 429 7.65 11.11 -6.87
C THR A 429 6.99 12.33 -6.21
N TYR A 430 6.24 12.15 -5.11
CA TYR A 430 5.75 13.27 -4.32
C TYR A 430 6.92 14.19 -3.89
N ARG A 431 8.04 13.61 -3.47
CA ARG A 431 9.26 14.35 -3.15
C ARG A 431 9.76 15.15 -4.35
N GLY A 432 9.82 14.58 -5.53
CA GLY A 432 10.21 15.25 -6.77
C GLY A 432 9.27 16.39 -7.18
N GLU A 433 8.02 16.36 -6.73
CA GLU A 433 7.06 17.47 -6.87
C GLU A 433 7.13 18.47 -5.71
N GLY A 434 8.14 18.38 -4.84
CA GLY A 434 8.29 19.24 -3.66
C GLY A 434 7.25 18.97 -2.57
N ARG A 435 6.73 17.73 -2.48
CA ARG A 435 5.66 17.34 -1.55
C ARG A 435 6.12 16.18 -0.66
N THR A 436 6.18 16.40 0.64
CA THR A 436 6.39 15.32 1.62
C THR A 436 5.10 14.97 2.36
N PHE A 437 4.27 15.96 2.69
CA PHE A 437 2.99 15.90 3.42
C PHE A 437 3.09 15.44 4.89
N LEU A 438 4.26 15.03 5.39
CA LEU A 438 4.52 14.65 6.78
C LEU A 438 5.76 15.37 7.32
#